data_322d571a1f561609dffffb5a47d41f4c
#
_entry.id   322d571a1f561609dffffb5a47d41f4c
#
_cell.length_a   1.000
_cell.length_b   1.000
_cell.length_c   1.000
_cell.angle_alpha   90.00
_cell.angle_beta   90.00
_cell.angle_gamma   90.00
#
_symmetry.space_group_name_H-M   'P 1'
#
loop_
_entity.id
_entity.type
_entity.pdbx_description
1 polymer ?
#
loop_
_entity_poly.entity_id
_entity_poly.type
_entity_poly.pdbx_seq_one_letter_code
_entity_poly.pdbx_strand_id
1 'polypeptide(L)'
;MQAQKKKGPLEPVTDDPKLPRVLLIGDSISIGYTLPTREFLKGKANLHRIPTNGGPTTRGLASIDAWIGESKWDVIHFNWGLHDLKYMGPNGENLFPKEKGGKPQVPLADYEKNLEKLVVRLKKTSATLIWRNTTPIPSGSKGRYVGDSAKYNEAAARVMKKHDVPTHDLFTMSKKRMEELMLPANVHYKKEGSVALGKDVARVILKALEK
;
A
#
# COMPACT_ATOMS: atom_id res chain seq x y z
N MET A 1 17.62 23.95 23.96
CA MET A 1 16.60 22.95 23.55
C MET A 1 17.12 22.21 22.31
N GLN A 2 17.49 20.93 22.43
CA GLN A 2 17.83 20.12 21.27
C GLN A 2 16.56 19.86 20.46
N ALA A 3 16.55 20.24 19.19
CA ALA A 3 15.45 19.94 18.27
C ALA A 3 15.29 18.41 18.18
N GLN A 4 14.17 17.90 18.64
CA GLN A 4 13.83 16.47 18.56
C GLN A 4 13.85 16.07 17.08
N LYS A 5 14.77 15.18 16.70
CA LYS A 5 14.93 14.68 15.32
C LYS A 5 13.58 14.06 14.89
N LYS A 6 12.92 14.61 13.88
CA LYS A 6 11.64 14.07 13.39
C LYS A 6 11.84 12.62 12.95
N LYS A 7 11.10 11.70 13.54
CA LYS A 7 11.12 10.28 13.18
C LYS A 7 10.75 10.08 11.71
N GLY A 8 11.48 9.21 11.02
CA GLY A 8 11.21 8.84 9.63
C GLY A 8 9.96 7.96 9.47
N PRO A 9 9.46 7.76 8.24
CA PRO A 9 8.25 6.96 8.01
C PRO A 9 8.42 5.48 8.40
N LEU A 10 9.63 4.94 8.33
CA LEU A 10 9.95 3.54 8.64
C LEU A 10 10.31 3.32 10.11
N GLU A 11 10.54 4.38 10.87
CA GLU A 11 10.88 4.25 12.28
C GLU A 11 9.68 3.82 13.12
N PRO A 12 9.91 2.96 14.13
CA PRO A 12 8.86 2.50 15.01
C PRO A 12 8.26 3.66 15.82
N VAL A 13 7.00 3.52 16.17
CA VAL A 13 6.30 4.44 17.07
C VAL A 13 6.20 3.80 18.45
N THR A 14 6.18 4.65 19.48
CA THR A 14 5.84 4.25 20.84
C THR A 14 4.33 4.34 21.00
N ASP A 15 3.71 3.28 21.47
CA ASP A 15 2.26 3.23 21.64
C ASP A 15 1.81 4.09 22.85
N ASP A 16 0.70 4.77 22.67
CA ASP A 16 -0.16 5.16 23.77
C ASP A 16 -1.10 3.96 24.05
N PRO A 17 -1.04 3.34 25.24
CA PRO A 17 -1.81 2.14 25.55
C PRO A 17 -3.33 2.34 25.55
N LYS A 18 -3.79 3.59 25.51
CA LYS A 18 -5.21 3.95 25.44
C LYS A 18 -5.75 4.02 24.01
N LEU A 19 -4.87 3.98 23.03
CA LEU A 19 -5.24 4.16 21.62
C LEU A 19 -5.16 2.85 20.83
N PRO A 20 -6.08 2.65 19.87
CA PRO A 20 -6.06 1.48 19.00
C PRO A 20 -4.78 1.42 18.14
N ARG A 21 -4.40 0.20 17.78
CA ARG A 21 -3.20 -0.09 16.97
C ARG A 21 -3.55 -0.36 15.53
N VAL A 22 -2.92 0.36 14.63
CA VAL A 22 -3.13 0.25 13.19
C VAL A 22 -1.82 -0.12 12.49
N LEU A 23 -1.87 -1.11 11.60
CA LEU A 23 -0.74 -1.50 10.76
C LEU A 23 -0.95 -1.07 9.31
N LEU A 24 0.03 -0.34 8.75
CA LEU A 24 0.14 -0.10 7.31
C LEU A 24 1.08 -1.13 6.67
N ILE A 25 0.57 -1.84 5.65
CA ILE A 25 1.37 -2.70 4.78
C ILE A 25 1.30 -2.14 3.37
N GLY A 26 2.44 -1.90 2.73
CA GLY A 26 2.48 -1.43 1.35
C GLY A 26 3.86 -0.97 0.90
N ASP A 27 3.92 -0.46 -0.30
CA ASP A 27 5.11 -0.07 -1.03
C ASP A 27 5.58 1.38 -0.76
N SER A 28 6.35 1.95 -1.69
CA SER A 28 6.87 3.33 -1.62
C SER A 28 5.76 4.39 -1.58
N ILE A 29 4.60 4.12 -2.16
CA ILE A 29 3.47 5.05 -2.08
C ILE A 29 3.01 5.17 -0.63
N SER A 30 2.90 4.03 0.07
CA SER A 30 2.54 4.04 1.50
C SER A 30 3.62 4.65 2.39
N ILE A 31 4.90 4.49 2.03
CA ILE A 31 5.99 5.18 2.72
C ILE A 31 5.78 6.70 2.62
N GLY A 32 5.45 7.20 1.42
CA GLY A 32 5.22 8.62 1.18
C GLY A 32 4.10 9.23 2.03
N TYR A 33 2.99 8.54 2.22
CA TYR A 33 1.87 9.05 3.01
C TYR A 33 1.89 8.66 4.49
N THR A 34 2.84 7.85 4.96
CA THR A 34 2.87 7.38 6.36
C THR A 34 2.93 8.54 7.36
N LEU A 35 3.87 9.49 7.18
CA LEU A 35 3.99 10.62 8.12
C LEU A 35 2.76 11.54 8.10
N PRO A 36 2.22 11.95 6.93
CA PRO A 36 0.93 12.63 6.89
C PRO A 36 -0.19 11.87 7.61
N THR A 37 -0.30 10.55 7.38
CA THR A 37 -1.34 9.75 8.05
C THR A 37 -1.16 9.73 9.57
N ARG A 38 0.08 9.62 10.07
CA ARG A 38 0.39 9.72 11.51
C ARG A 38 -0.08 11.04 12.09
N GLU A 39 0.15 12.14 11.38
CA GLU A 39 -0.28 13.48 11.85
C GLU A 39 -1.81 13.59 11.96
N PHE A 40 -2.55 13.08 10.96
CA PHE A 40 -4.02 13.09 11.00
C PHE A 40 -4.63 12.13 12.04
N LEU A 41 -3.88 11.09 12.44
CA LEU A 41 -4.29 10.11 13.48
C LEU A 41 -3.74 10.44 14.87
N LYS A 42 -2.99 11.52 15.03
CA LYS A 42 -2.40 11.92 16.31
C LYS A 42 -3.45 12.03 17.41
N GLY A 43 -3.22 11.36 18.55
CA GLY A 43 -4.16 11.25 19.66
C GLY A 43 -5.42 10.44 19.41
N LYS A 44 -5.49 9.70 18.29
CA LYS A 44 -6.65 8.88 17.90
C LYS A 44 -6.28 7.42 17.63
N ALA A 45 -5.07 7.13 17.14
CA ALA A 45 -4.58 5.79 16.88
C ALA A 45 -3.04 5.73 16.85
N ASN A 46 -2.48 4.61 17.25
CA ASN A 46 -1.07 4.28 17.08
C ASN A 46 -0.85 3.73 15.67
N LEU A 47 -0.32 4.54 14.77
CA LEU A 47 -0.08 4.10 13.38
C LEU A 47 1.32 3.54 13.20
N HIS A 48 1.40 2.23 13.12
CA HIS A 48 2.58 1.48 12.72
C HIS A 48 2.62 1.25 11.22
N ARG A 49 3.79 0.90 10.73
CA ARG A 49 3.96 0.32 9.39
C ARG A 49 5.06 -0.73 9.40
N ILE A 50 5.02 -1.61 8.39
CA ILE A 50 6.11 -2.56 8.17
C ILE A 50 7.45 -1.80 8.00
N PRO A 51 8.58 -2.32 8.53
CA PRO A 51 9.85 -1.57 8.61
C PRO A 51 10.57 -1.44 7.26
N THR A 52 9.90 -1.76 6.16
CA THR A 52 10.47 -1.78 4.82
C THR A 52 9.43 -1.46 3.75
N ASN A 53 9.87 -1.45 2.48
CA ASN A 53 8.97 -1.46 1.33
C ASN A 53 8.37 -2.87 1.17
N GLY A 54 7.04 -2.97 1.11
CA GLY A 54 6.31 -4.23 1.00
C GLY A 54 6.59 -5.03 -0.28
N GLY A 55 7.09 -4.36 -1.32
CA GLY A 55 7.46 -4.99 -2.58
C GLY A 55 6.30 -5.69 -3.30
N PRO A 56 6.59 -6.75 -4.08
CA PRO A 56 5.57 -7.57 -4.73
C PRO A 56 4.89 -8.53 -3.75
N THR A 57 3.78 -9.13 -4.16
CA THR A 57 3.04 -10.15 -3.37
C THR A 57 3.91 -11.33 -2.95
N THR A 58 4.90 -11.73 -3.75
CA THR A 58 5.87 -12.79 -3.40
C THR A 58 6.69 -12.43 -2.17
N ARG A 59 7.13 -11.17 -2.04
CA ARG A 59 7.77 -10.68 -0.82
C ARG A 59 6.80 -10.62 0.36
N GLY A 60 5.55 -10.23 0.10
CA GLY A 60 4.48 -10.28 1.09
C GLY A 60 4.35 -11.67 1.69
N LEU A 61 4.24 -12.70 0.86
CA LEU A 61 4.14 -14.10 1.31
C LEU A 61 5.35 -14.55 2.14
N ALA A 62 6.55 -14.12 1.77
CA ALA A 62 7.77 -14.49 2.49
C ALA A 62 7.93 -13.76 3.84
N SER A 63 7.25 -12.63 4.06
CA SER A 63 7.53 -11.75 5.19
C SER A 63 6.31 -11.43 6.06
N ILE A 64 5.11 -11.83 5.66
CA ILE A 64 3.86 -11.40 6.30
C ILE A 64 3.82 -11.75 7.80
N ASP A 65 4.30 -12.91 8.19
CA ASP A 65 4.31 -13.34 9.59
C ASP A 65 5.23 -12.46 10.44
N ALA A 66 6.41 -12.15 9.95
CA ALA A 66 7.35 -11.24 10.61
C ALA A 66 6.80 -9.79 10.70
N TRP A 67 6.03 -9.35 9.70
CA TRP A 67 5.45 -8.01 9.69
C TRP A 67 4.25 -7.85 10.63
N ILE A 68 3.42 -8.89 10.75
CA ILE A 68 2.30 -8.91 11.69
C ILE A 68 2.83 -9.05 13.11
N GLY A 69 3.84 -9.90 13.32
CA GLY A 69 4.36 -10.25 14.64
C GLY A 69 3.29 -10.87 15.56
N GLU A 70 3.54 -10.81 16.84
CA GLU A 70 2.61 -11.30 17.88
C GLU A 70 1.63 -10.24 18.40
N SER A 71 1.76 -9.02 17.87
CA SER A 71 0.95 -7.89 18.33
C SER A 71 -0.50 -8.00 17.88
N LYS A 72 -1.42 -7.58 18.75
CA LYS A 72 -2.81 -7.36 18.34
C LYS A 72 -2.92 -6.09 17.50
N TRP A 73 -3.66 -6.17 16.43
CA TRP A 73 -3.99 -5.05 15.54
C TRP A 73 -5.50 -4.84 15.53
N ASP A 74 -5.95 -3.59 15.65
CA ASP A 74 -7.36 -3.24 15.51
C ASP A 74 -7.73 -3.06 14.04
N VAL A 75 -6.84 -2.45 13.26
CA VAL A 75 -7.00 -2.26 11.82
C VAL A 75 -5.70 -2.61 11.09
N ILE A 76 -5.80 -3.32 9.97
CA ILE A 76 -4.70 -3.50 9.00
C ILE A 76 -5.14 -2.91 7.67
N HIS A 77 -4.47 -1.84 7.24
CA HIS A 77 -4.65 -1.19 5.95
C HIS A 77 -3.51 -1.60 5.02
N PHE A 78 -3.80 -2.28 3.92
CA PHE A 78 -2.78 -2.97 3.14
C PHE A 78 -2.96 -2.84 1.63
N ASN A 79 -1.84 -2.96 0.90
CA ASN A 79 -1.78 -2.95 -0.56
C ASN A 79 -0.57 -3.71 -1.09
N TRP A 80 -0.75 -4.31 -2.26
CA TRP A 80 0.26 -4.75 -3.21
C TRP A 80 -0.22 -4.45 -4.63
N GLY A 81 0.68 -4.36 -5.61
CA GLY A 81 0.33 -4.20 -7.02
C GLY A 81 1.38 -3.49 -7.87
N LEU A 82 1.82 -2.26 -7.51
CA LEU A 82 2.80 -1.51 -8.33
C LEU A 82 4.14 -2.22 -8.51
N HIS A 83 4.53 -3.11 -7.58
CA HIS A 83 5.70 -3.95 -7.73
C HIS A 83 5.40 -5.22 -8.52
N ASP A 84 4.21 -5.77 -8.39
CA ASP A 84 3.81 -6.98 -9.12
C ASP A 84 3.71 -6.71 -10.62
N LEU A 85 3.04 -5.62 -11.00
CA LEU A 85 2.78 -5.24 -12.39
C LEU A 85 3.99 -4.60 -13.10
N LYS A 86 5.04 -4.20 -12.37
CA LYS A 86 6.22 -3.62 -13.04
C LYS A 86 6.93 -4.66 -13.88
N TYR A 87 7.44 -4.23 -15.02
CA TYR A 87 8.13 -5.10 -15.95
C TYR A 87 9.59 -5.29 -15.55
N MET A 88 10.04 -6.53 -15.63
CA MET A 88 11.41 -6.99 -15.36
C MET A 88 11.99 -7.57 -16.64
N GLY A 89 13.28 -7.35 -16.86
CA GLY A 89 14.02 -7.96 -17.94
C GLY A 89 14.39 -9.42 -17.68
N PRO A 90 14.86 -10.13 -18.72
CA PRO A 90 15.17 -11.56 -18.63
C PRO A 90 16.29 -11.89 -17.64
N ASN A 91 17.21 -10.94 -17.38
CA ASN A 91 18.29 -11.10 -16.41
C ASN A 91 18.02 -10.39 -15.08
N GLY A 92 16.74 -10.05 -14.79
CA GLY A 92 16.34 -9.39 -13.55
C GLY A 92 16.46 -7.86 -13.59
N GLU A 93 16.65 -7.26 -14.75
CA GLU A 93 16.72 -5.80 -14.91
C GLU A 93 15.39 -5.17 -14.47
N ASN A 94 15.49 -4.18 -13.60
CA ASN A 94 14.34 -3.51 -13.03
C ASN A 94 13.76 -2.48 -14.01
N LEU A 95 12.42 -2.39 -14.07
CA LEU A 95 11.70 -1.43 -14.93
C LEU A 95 12.09 -1.55 -16.41
N PHE A 96 12.19 -2.78 -16.88
CA PHE A 96 12.58 -3.11 -18.24
C PHE A 96 11.44 -2.86 -19.24
N PRO A 97 11.72 -2.36 -20.44
CA PRO A 97 10.68 -2.09 -21.43
C PRO A 97 9.98 -3.38 -21.91
N LYS A 98 8.65 -3.34 -21.97
CA LYS A 98 7.83 -4.43 -22.52
C LYS A 98 8.24 -4.77 -23.96
N GLU A 99 8.48 -3.75 -24.76
CA GLU A 99 8.85 -3.82 -26.18
C GLU A 99 10.20 -4.54 -26.42
N LYS A 100 11.02 -4.63 -25.36
CA LYS A 100 12.30 -5.36 -25.36
C LYS A 100 12.19 -6.75 -24.70
N GLY A 101 10.98 -7.27 -24.51
CA GLY A 101 10.75 -8.58 -23.92
C GLY A 101 10.56 -8.56 -22.40
N GLY A 102 10.39 -7.41 -21.80
CA GLY A 102 10.05 -7.30 -20.38
C GLY A 102 8.73 -8.00 -20.05
N LYS A 103 8.67 -8.58 -18.85
CA LYS A 103 7.48 -9.28 -18.32
C LYS A 103 7.12 -8.71 -16.94
N PRO A 104 5.82 -8.71 -16.55
CA PRO A 104 5.43 -8.35 -15.19
C PRO A 104 6.22 -9.15 -14.14
N GLN A 105 6.67 -8.51 -13.08
CA GLN A 105 7.43 -9.16 -12.01
C GLN A 105 6.64 -10.31 -11.38
N VAL A 106 5.34 -10.13 -11.23
CA VAL A 106 4.40 -11.18 -10.84
C VAL A 106 3.25 -11.15 -11.85
N PRO A 107 3.09 -12.19 -12.69
CA PRO A 107 1.97 -12.27 -13.63
C PRO A 107 0.62 -12.15 -12.93
N LEU A 108 -0.38 -11.60 -13.62
CA LEU A 108 -1.69 -11.28 -13.05
C LEU A 108 -2.35 -12.46 -12.33
N ALA A 109 -2.30 -13.66 -12.93
CA ALA A 109 -2.88 -14.86 -12.33
C ALA A 109 -2.18 -15.27 -11.03
N ASP A 110 -0.85 -15.11 -10.96
CA ASP A 110 -0.09 -15.43 -9.76
C ASP A 110 -0.27 -14.33 -8.69
N TYR A 111 -0.39 -13.07 -9.10
CA TYR A 111 -0.74 -11.97 -8.21
C TYR A 111 -2.07 -12.25 -7.48
N GLU A 112 -3.12 -12.65 -8.22
CA GLU A 112 -4.44 -12.95 -7.65
C GLU A 112 -4.35 -14.08 -6.61
N LYS A 113 -3.65 -15.19 -6.95
CA LYS A 113 -3.42 -16.33 -6.04
C LYS A 113 -2.61 -15.92 -4.80
N ASN A 114 -1.56 -15.13 -4.99
CA ASN A 114 -0.71 -14.67 -3.89
C ASN A 114 -1.48 -13.73 -2.96
N LEU A 115 -2.25 -12.81 -3.53
CA LEU A 115 -3.07 -11.86 -2.77
C LEU A 115 -4.13 -12.59 -1.94
N GLU A 116 -4.76 -13.63 -2.49
CA GLU A 116 -5.71 -14.46 -1.74
C GLU A 116 -5.04 -15.10 -0.52
N LYS A 117 -3.87 -15.72 -0.68
CA LYS A 117 -3.11 -16.31 0.44
C LYS A 117 -2.79 -15.27 1.51
N LEU A 118 -2.38 -14.06 1.10
CA LEU A 118 -2.11 -12.95 2.01
C LEU A 118 -3.36 -12.51 2.77
N VAL A 119 -4.50 -12.38 2.10
CA VAL A 119 -5.78 -12.02 2.75
C VAL A 119 -6.20 -13.09 3.74
N VAL A 120 -6.13 -14.38 3.38
CA VAL A 120 -6.41 -15.50 4.29
C VAL A 120 -5.51 -15.45 5.54
N ARG A 121 -4.24 -15.13 5.36
CA ARG A 121 -3.31 -14.98 6.51
C ARG A 121 -3.64 -13.77 7.37
N LEU A 122 -3.95 -12.62 6.76
CA LEU A 122 -4.33 -11.41 7.48
C LEU A 122 -5.63 -11.58 8.27
N LYS A 123 -6.62 -12.29 7.75
CA LYS A 123 -7.87 -12.60 8.46
C LYS A 123 -7.66 -13.36 9.77
N LYS A 124 -6.55 -14.12 9.92
CA LYS A 124 -6.22 -14.80 11.18
C LYS A 124 -5.80 -13.86 12.31
N THR A 125 -5.55 -12.58 12.02
CA THR A 125 -5.20 -11.59 13.05
C THR A 125 -6.41 -11.06 13.81
N SER A 126 -7.62 -11.33 13.37
CA SER A 126 -8.89 -10.74 13.86
C SER A 126 -8.98 -9.21 13.73
N ALA A 127 -8.03 -8.55 13.07
CA ALA A 127 -8.07 -7.12 12.79
C ALA A 127 -9.14 -6.80 11.73
N THR A 128 -9.71 -5.61 11.78
CA THR A 128 -10.48 -5.07 10.67
C THR A 128 -9.55 -4.83 9.48
N LEU A 129 -9.76 -5.56 8.39
CA LEU A 129 -8.95 -5.45 7.17
C LEU A 129 -9.51 -4.39 6.23
N ILE A 130 -8.62 -3.58 5.65
CA ILE A 130 -8.95 -2.60 4.61
C ILE A 130 -7.94 -2.74 3.47
N TRP A 131 -8.42 -3.16 2.32
CA TRP A 131 -7.63 -3.18 1.10
C TRP A 131 -7.57 -1.78 0.48
N ARG A 132 -6.38 -1.27 0.18
CA ARG A 132 -6.19 -0.08 -0.64
C ARG A 132 -5.87 -0.50 -2.07
N ASN A 133 -6.71 -0.14 -3.04
CA ASN A 133 -6.45 -0.47 -4.43
C ASN A 133 -5.18 0.24 -4.96
N THR A 134 -4.56 -0.36 -5.97
CA THR A 134 -3.33 0.14 -6.58
C THR A 134 -3.60 1.42 -7.34
N THR A 135 -2.78 2.45 -7.10
CA THR A 135 -2.89 3.78 -7.71
C THR A 135 -2.62 3.76 -9.22
N PRO A 136 -3.10 4.75 -9.99
CA PRO A 136 -2.92 4.78 -11.43
C PRO A 136 -1.45 4.98 -11.83
N ILE A 137 -1.15 4.66 -13.09
CA ILE A 137 0.16 4.81 -13.71
C ILE A 137 0.09 5.94 -14.71
N PRO A 138 0.83 7.06 -14.49
CA PRO A 138 0.95 8.13 -15.48
C PRO A 138 1.64 7.66 -16.77
N SER A 139 1.28 8.27 -17.88
CA SER A 139 1.97 8.05 -19.16
C SER A 139 3.47 8.35 -19.03
N GLY A 140 4.32 7.58 -19.73
CA GLY A 140 5.77 7.73 -19.69
C GLY A 140 6.46 7.09 -18.47
N SER A 141 5.73 6.47 -17.55
CA SER A 141 6.31 5.75 -16.40
C SER A 141 7.17 4.58 -16.88
N LYS A 142 8.45 4.55 -16.48
CA LYS A 142 9.38 3.47 -16.86
C LYS A 142 8.89 2.11 -16.36
N GLY A 143 8.89 1.10 -17.25
CA GLY A 143 8.58 -0.29 -16.92
C GLY A 143 7.22 -0.52 -16.25
N ARG A 144 6.29 0.41 -16.43
CA ARG A 144 4.89 0.31 -16.02
C ARG A 144 4.03 1.00 -17.08
N TYR A 145 2.85 0.46 -17.37
CA TYR A 145 2.03 0.91 -18.48
C TYR A 145 0.65 1.35 -18.01
N VAL A 146 0.14 2.40 -18.65
CA VAL A 146 -1.22 2.91 -18.42
C VAL A 146 -2.23 1.77 -18.59
N GLY A 147 -3.14 1.63 -17.64
CA GLY A 147 -4.17 0.60 -17.66
C GLY A 147 -3.79 -0.70 -16.90
N ASP A 148 -2.50 -0.99 -16.68
CA ASP A 148 -2.13 -2.23 -15.99
C ASP A 148 -2.59 -2.23 -14.53
N SER A 149 -2.53 -1.09 -13.82
CA SER A 149 -3.05 -1.03 -12.45
C SER A 149 -4.56 -1.29 -12.38
N ALA A 150 -5.34 -0.93 -13.39
CA ALA A 150 -6.77 -1.25 -13.44
C ALA A 150 -6.99 -2.77 -13.50
N LYS A 151 -6.25 -3.49 -14.35
CA LYS A 151 -6.33 -4.97 -14.46
C LYS A 151 -5.97 -5.66 -13.15
N TYR A 152 -4.91 -5.20 -12.46
CA TYR A 152 -4.51 -5.74 -11.17
C TYR A 152 -5.54 -5.41 -10.08
N ASN A 153 -6.16 -4.24 -10.14
CA ASN A 153 -7.25 -3.87 -9.23
C ASN A 153 -8.52 -4.71 -9.45
N GLU A 154 -8.84 -5.08 -10.69
CA GLU A 154 -9.96 -6.00 -10.99
C GLU A 154 -9.72 -7.39 -10.38
N ALA A 155 -8.50 -7.93 -10.52
CA ALA A 155 -8.11 -9.19 -9.88
C ALA A 155 -8.18 -9.08 -8.34
N ALA A 156 -7.64 -8.01 -7.78
CA ALA A 156 -7.73 -7.76 -6.34
C ALA A 156 -9.17 -7.63 -5.85
N ALA A 157 -10.05 -6.95 -6.62
CA ALA A 157 -11.46 -6.78 -6.26
C ALA A 157 -12.20 -8.12 -6.15
N ARG A 158 -11.88 -9.10 -7.03
CA ARG A 158 -12.44 -10.46 -6.91
C ARG A 158 -12.04 -11.13 -5.60
N VAL A 159 -10.76 -11.03 -5.22
CA VAL A 159 -10.26 -11.58 -3.95
C VAL A 159 -10.93 -10.87 -2.76
N MET A 160 -10.98 -9.54 -2.76
CA MET A 160 -11.57 -8.77 -1.67
C MET A 160 -13.07 -9.07 -1.50
N LYS A 161 -13.81 -9.17 -2.61
CA LYS A 161 -15.23 -9.56 -2.60
C LYS A 161 -15.44 -10.97 -2.02
N LYS A 162 -14.60 -11.93 -2.42
CA LYS A 162 -14.66 -13.32 -1.93
C LYS A 162 -14.46 -13.41 -0.42
N HIS A 163 -13.67 -12.51 0.16
CA HIS A 163 -13.29 -12.52 1.57
C HIS A 163 -13.97 -11.44 2.42
N ASP A 164 -14.93 -10.68 1.85
CA ASP A 164 -15.64 -9.57 2.50
C ASP A 164 -14.72 -8.48 3.06
N VAL A 165 -13.63 -8.19 2.33
CA VAL A 165 -12.69 -7.13 2.69
C VAL A 165 -13.06 -5.83 1.97
N PRO A 166 -13.37 -4.74 2.68
CA PRO A 166 -13.69 -3.47 2.07
C PRO A 166 -12.50 -2.87 1.31
N THR A 167 -12.81 -2.25 0.17
CA THR A 167 -11.81 -1.57 -0.65
C THR A 167 -11.82 -0.07 -0.42
N HIS A 168 -10.66 0.49 -0.09
CA HIS A 168 -10.38 1.92 -0.09
C HIS A 168 -9.91 2.34 -1.48
N ASP A 169 -10.72 3.12 -2.19
CA ASP A 169 -10.48 3.50 -3.59
C ASP A 169 -9.59 4.75 -3.73
N LEU A 170 -8.28 4.56 -3.63
CA LEU A 170 -7.30 5.60 -3.97
C LEU A 170 -7.02 5.68 -5.49
N PHE A 171 -7.37 4.66 -6.26
CA PHE A 171 -7.19 4.69 -7.73
C PHE A 171 -8.03 5.78 -8.37
N THR A 172 -9.33 5.81 -8.10
CA THR A 172 -10.23 6.80 -8.69
C THR A 172 -9.90 8.22 -8.23
N MET A 173 -9.61 8.40 -6.95
CA MET A 173 -9.20 9.70 -6.40
C MET A 173 -7.94 10.22 -7.08
N SER A 174 -6.92 9.39 -7.19
CA SER A 174 -5.64 9.75 -7.80
C SER A 174 -5.76 9.97 -9.32
N LYS A 175 -6.59 9.17 -10.01
CA LYS A 175 -6.81 9.31 -11.46
C LYS A 175 -7.46 10.65 -11.80
N LYS A 176 -8.43 11.08 -10.99
CA LYS A 176 -9.11 12.39 -11.20
C LYS A 176 -8.20 13.59 -10.97
N ARG A 177 -7.15 13.44 -10.16
CA ARG A 177 -6.25 14.51 -9.74
C ARG A 177 -4.78 14.20 -10.08
N MET A 178 -4.54 13.41 -11.14
CA MET A 178 -3.21 12.88 -11.43
C MET A 178 -2.16 13.98 -11.62
N GLU A 179 -2.43 14.96 -12.46
CA GLU A 179 -1.50 16.07 -12.74
C GLU A 179 -1.20 16.93 -11.51
N GLU A 180 -2.19 17.08 -10.63
CA GLU A 180 -2.05 17.84 -9.40
C GLU A 180 -1.19 17.07 -8.37
N LEU A 181 -1.47 15.77 -8.18
CA LEU A 181 -0.97 15.00 -7.06
C LEU A 181 0.30 14.19 -7.36
N MET A 182 0.47 13.73 -8.62
CA MET A 182 1.55 12.81 -8.98
C MET A 182 2.70 13.53 -9.68
N LEU A 183 3.87 12.92 -9.63
CA LEU A 183 5.02 13.35 -10.41
C LEU A 183 4.80 12.97 -11.89
N PRO A 184 5.20 13.80 -12.86
CA PRO A 184 5.07 13.49 -14.27
C PRO A 184 5.86 12.24 -14.65
N ALA A 185 5.28 11.37 -15.47
CA ALA A 185 5.86 10.10 -15.92
C ALA A 185 6.40 9.21 -14.77
N ASN A 186 5.77 9.26 -13.61
CA ASN A 186 6.22 8.58 -12.41
C ASN A 186 5.03 8.17 -11.53
N VAL A 187 5.07 6.96 -10.96
CA VAL A 187 4.03 6.44 -10.07
C VAL A 187 4.01 7.08 -8.67
N HIS A 188 5.04 7.86 -8.33
CA HIS A 188 5.13 8.52 -7.02
C HIS A 188 4.39 9.85 -7.01
N TYR A 189 4.17 10.35 -5.81
CA TYR A 189 3.40 11.55 -5.54
C TYR A 189 4.30 12.73 -5.18
N LYS A 190 3.84 13.92 -5.52
CA LYS A 190 4.33 15.17 -4.96
C LYS A 190 4.09 15.18 -3.45
N LYS A 191 4.70 16.11 -2.73
CA LYS A 191 4.51 16.25 -1.27
C LYS A 191 3.03 16.46 -0.92
N GLU A 192 2.37 17.36 -1.65
CA GLU A 192 0.95 17.68 -1.49
C GLU A 192 0.07 16.46 -1.79
N GLY A 193 0.44 15.68 -2.80
CA GLY A 193 -0.22 14.44 -3.14
C GLY A 193 -0.11 13.40 -2.02
N SER A 194 1.08 13.25 -1.43
CA SER A 194 1.27 12.37 -0.27
C SER A 194 0.46 12.81 0.94
N VAL A 195 0.31 14.12 1.17
CA VAL A 195 -0.55 14.67 2.23
C VAL A 195 -2.03 14.37 1.94
N ALA A 196 -2.48 14.56 0.69
CA ALA A 196 -3.86 14.27 0.30
C ALA A 196 -4.20 12.77 0.49
N LEU A 197 -3.30 11.87 0.07
CA LEU A 197 -3.45 10.43 0.31
C LEU A 197 -3.50 10.12 1.81
N GLY A 198 -2.57 10.68 2.60
CA GLY A 198 -2.49 10.45 4.04
C GLY A 198 -3.75 10.89 4.79
N LYS A 199 -4.35 12.01 4.39
CA LYS A 199 -5.62 12.50 4.95
C LYS A 199 -6.76 11.51 4.66
N ASP A 200 -6.85 11.01 3.43
CA ASP A 200 -7.91 10.08 3.06
C ASP A 200 -7.73 8.70 3.70
N VAL A 201 -6.49 8.20 3.79
CA VAL A 201 -6.16 6.97 4.53
C VAL A 201 -6.55 7.10 6.00
N ALA A 202 -6.22 8.21 6.66
CA ALA A 202 -6.60 8.46 8.05
C ALA A 202 -8.13 8.47 8.24
N ARG A 203 -8.87 9.12 7.34
CA ARG A 203 -10.34 9.15 7.36
C ARG A 203 -10.95 7.74 7.30
N VAL A 204 -10.44 6.88 6.41
CA VAL A 204 -10.95 5.51 6.26
C VAL A 204 -10.60 4.65 7.48
N ILE A 205 -9.40 4.81 8.04
CA ILE A 205 -8.98 4.13 9.26
C ILE A 205 -9.88 4.54 10.45
N LEU A 206 -10.11 5.84 10.65
CA LEU A 206 -10.97 6.32 11.74
C LEU A 206 -12.38 5.74 11.63
N LYS A 207 -12.96 5.74 10.43
CA LYS A 207 -14.28 5.12 10.21
C LYS A 207 -14.31 3.63 10.54
N ALA A 208 -13.21 2.92 10.35
CA ALA A 208 -13.13 1.49 10.69
C ALA A 208 -12.98 1.25 12.20
N LEU A 209 -12.41 2.20 12.93
CA LEU A 209 -12.27 2.15 14.39
C LEU A 209 -13.54 2.55 15.16
N GLU A 210 -14.53 3.16 14.49
CA GLU A 210 -15.83 3.51 15.09
C GLU A 210 -16.79 2.29 15.22
N LYS A 211 -16.41 1.14 14.64
CA LYS A 211 -17.19 -0.11 14.68
C LYS A 211 -16.78 -0.98 15.87
#